data_7b54e205e34388f685015027add4e46a
#
_entry.id   7b54e205e34388f685015027add4e46a
#
_cell.length_a   1.000
_cell.length_b   1.000
_cell.length_c   1.000
_cell.angle_alpha   90.00
_cell.angle_beta   90.00
_cell.angle_gamma   90.00
#
_symmetry.space_group_name_H-M   'P 1'
#
loop_
_entity.id
_entity.type
_entity.pdbx_description
1 polymer ?
#
loop_
_entity_poly.entity_id
_entity_poly.type
_entity_poly.pdbx_seq_one_letter_code
_entity_poly.pdbx_strand_id
1 'polypeptide(L)'
;MTRAKSPATSKGGRRELRIIGGRWRSRKLQFLDLPGLRPTPDRVRETLFNWLQLELAGVHVLDLFAGSGAMGFEALSRGAASLTLLERDARQAVCLREQATKLEAVGCQILSQDCQHWLR
;
A
#
# COMPACT_ATOMS: atom_id res chain seq x y z
N MET A 1 2.87 26.87 15.65
CA MET A 1 2.65 26.06 15.63
C MET A 1 2.75 25.42 15.46
N THR A 2 2.84 25.52 15.55
CA THR A 2 2.69 24.53 15.38
C THR A 2 2.81 23.82 15.22
N ARG A 3 3.31 23.73 14.88
CA ARG A 3 3.18 22.86 14.56
C ARG A 3 3.45 22.15 14.16
N ALA A 4 3.73 22.29 14.05
CA ALA A 4 3.76 21.33 13.63
C ALA A 4 4.10 20.82 13.35
N LYS A 5 4.39 20.78 13.12
CA LYS A 5 4.49 20.04 12.88
C LYS A 5 4.65 19.29 12.61
N SER A 6 4.92 19.31 12.59
CA SER A 6 4.75 18.37 12.44
C SER A 6 4.61 17.85 12.08
N PRO A 7 4.69 17.70 11.81
CA PRO A 7 4.27 16.95 11.51
C PRO A 7 3.98 16.37 11.21
N ALA A 8 4.01 16.16 10.81
CA ALA A 8 3.38 15.61 10.73
C ALA A 8 2.83 15.15 11.01
N THR A 9 2.73 15.21 11.15
CA THR A 9 2.08 14.74 11.69
C THR A 9 1.06 14.69 11.76
N SER A 10 0.76 14.83 11.73
CA SER A 10 -0.15 14.78 11.95
C SER A 10 -1.08 14.84 12.03
N LYS A 11 -1.39 15.66 12.10
CA LYS A 11 -2.51 15.54 12.30
C LYS A 11 -3.33 14.83 11.50
N GLY A 12 -3.96 14.57 11.63
CA GLY A 12 -4.49 13.55 10.80
C GLY A 12 -3.44 12.54 10.53
N GLY A 13 -2.26 12.87 10.85
CA GLY A 13 -1.14 11.98 10.80
C GLY A 13 -1.04 11.13 9.56
N ARG A 14 -1.12 11.73 8.37
CA ARG A 14 -0.92 10.98 7.15
C ARG A 14 0.50 11.18 6.64
N ARG A 15 1.07 10.12 6.08
CA ARG A 15 2.36 10.13 5.44
C ARG A 15 2.19 9.76 3.98
N GLU A 16 3.23 9.99 3.18
CA GLU A 16 3.20 9.70 1.76
C GLU A 16 4.34 8.78 1.37
N LEU A 17 4.08 7.96 0.37
CA LEU A 17 5.12 7.24 -0.34
C LEU A 17 4.79 7.33 -1.83
N ARG A 18 5.74 6.89 -2.65
CA ARG A 18 5.62 7.00 -4.10
C ARG A 18 5.71 5.63 -4.74
N ILE A 19 4.82 5.37 -5.71
CA ILE A 19 4.94 4.16 -6.53
C ILE A 19 6.14 4.35 -7.46
N ILE A 20 6.98 3.32 -7.56
CA ILE A 20 8.26 3.43 -8.23
C ILE A 20 8.15 3.12 -9.72
N GLY A 21 7.47 2.04 -10.08
CA GLY A 21 7.40 1.62 -11.46
C GLY A 21 6.00 1.27 -11.91
N GLY A 22 5.87 0.87 -13.19
CA GLY A 22 4.61 0.45 -13.75
C GLY A 22 3.71 1.60 -14.18
N ARG A 23 2.42 1.29 -14.36
CA ARG A 23 1.46 2.26 -14.91
C ARG A 23 1.20 3.44 -13.99
N TRP A 24 1.45 3.27 -12.69
CA TRP A 24 1.24 4.35 -11.72
C TRP A 24 2.55 4.96 -11.25
N ARG A 25 3.61 4.83 -12.04
CA ARG A 25 4.92 5.37 -11.68
C ARG A 25 4.79 6.82 -11.21
N SER A 26 5.46 7.13 -10.11
CA SER A 26 5.52 8.46 -9.50
C SER A 26 4.23 8.93 -8.86
N ARG A 27 3.15 8.15 -8.91
CA ARG A 27 1.92 8.49 -8.20
C ARG A 27 2.16 8.35 -6.70
N LYS A 28 1.60 9.27 -5.95
CA LYS A 28 1.76 9.28 -4.49
C LYS A 28 0.63 8.51 -3.84
N LEU A 29 0.98 7.76 -2.79
CA LEU A 29 0.02 7.08 -1.94
C LEU A 29 0.09 7.68 -0.56
N GLN A 30 -1.05 7.86 0.07
CA GLN A 30 -1.12 8.29 1.46
C GLN A 30 -1.44 7.09 2.35
N PHE A 31 -0.92 7.12 3.55
CA PHE A 31 -1.23 6.10 4.56
C PHE A 31 -1.19 6.75 5.94
N LEU A 32 -1.89 6.14 6.88
CA LEU A 32 -1.95 6.67 8.25
C LEU A 32 -0.62 6.40 8.96
N ASP A 33 -0.19 7.39 9.73
CA ASP A 33 1.02 7.28 10.53
C ASP A 33 0.69 6.58 11.84
N LEU A 34 0.67 5.25 11.81
CA LEU A 34 0.29 4.44 12.96
C LEU A 34 1.54 3.93 13.68
N PRO A 35 1.47 3.75 15.01
CA PRO A 35 2.61 3.19 15.75
C PRO A 35 3.02 1.84 15.19
N GLY A 36 4.32 1.66 14.99
CA GLY A 36 4.86 0.40 14.47
C GLY A 36 4.76 0.22 12.98
N LEU A 37 4.08 1.11 12.27
CA LEU A 37 3.97 1.01 10.83
C LEU A 37 5.22 1.62 10.18
N ARG A 38 5.97 0.78 9.45
CA ARG A 38 7.15 1.21 8.72
C ARG A 38 7.05 0.71 7.29
N PRO A 39 6.79 1.60 6.33
CA PRO A 39 6.74 1.16 4.93
C PRO A 39 8.10 0.70 4.46
N THR A 40 8.12 -0.26 3.54
CA THR A 40 9.37 -0.73 2.95
C THR A 40 10.04 0.43 2.22
N PRO A 41 11.33 0.69 2.48
CA PRO A 41 12.02 1.79 1.81
C PRO A 41 12.00 1.65 0.29
N ASP A 42 12.01 2.79 -0.40
CA ASP A 42 11.91 2.83 -1.85
C ASP A 42 12.97 1.96 -2.53
N ARG A 43 14.21 2.04 -2.05
CA ARG A 43 15.30 1.28 -2.68
C ARG A 43 15.08 -0.23 -2.57
N VAL A 44 14.64 -0.69 -1.39
CA VAL A 44 14.41 -2.11 -1.16
C VAL A 44 13.25 -2.57 -2.06
N ARG A 45 12.20 -1.77 -2.11
CA ARG A 45 11.03 -2.08 -2.92
C ARG A 45 11.39 -2.12 -4.40
N GLU A 46 12.19 -1.16 -4.85
CA GLU A 46 12.64 -1.11 -6.24
C GLU A 46 13.44 -2.36 -6.60
N THR A 47 14.40 -2.74 -5.76
CA THR A 47 15.24 -3.90 -6.00
C THR A 47 14.39 -5.17 -6.08
N LEU A 48 13.51 -5.36 -5.12
CA LEU A 48 12.66 -6.54 -5.07
C LEU A 48 11.80 -6.66 -6.34
N PHE A 49 11.14 -5.59 -6.71
CA PHE A 49 10.22 -5.63 -7.84
C PHE A 49 10.94 -5.70 -9.19
N ASN A 50 12.17 -5.19 -9.26
CA ASN A 50 12.98 -5.41 -10.47
C ASN A 50 13.26 -6.88 -10.64
N TRP A 51 13.52 -7.61 -9.53
CA TRP A 51 13.73 -9.06 -9.62
C TRP A 51 12.45 -9.80 -10.03
N LEU A 52 11.28 -9.32 -9.56
CA LEU A 52 10.01 -9.99 -9.82
C LEU A 52 9.34 -9.54 -11.12
N GLN A 53 9.92 -8.59 -11.81
CA GLN A 53 9.27 -7.89 -12.92
C GLN A 53 8.65 -8.84 -13.95
N LEU A 54 9.38 -9.88 -14.34
CA LEU A 54 8.92 -10.79 -15.36
C LEU A 54 7.89 -11.80 -14.86
N GLU A 55 7.70 -11.89 -13.54
CA GLU A 55 6.79 -12.85 -12.93
C GLU A 55 5.49 -12.25 -12.45
N LEU A 56 5.35 -10.93 -12.55
CA LEU A 56 4.18 -10.26 -12.00
C LEU A 56 2.99 -10.22 -12.97
N ALA A 57 3.23 -10.29 -14.27
CA ALA A 57 2.16 -10.15 -15.26
C ALA A 57 1.11 -11.22 -15.07
N GLY A 58 -0.14 -10.79 -14.82
CA GLY A 58 -1.26 -11.70 -14.69
C GLY A 58 -1.38 -12.43 -13.36
N VAL A 59 -0.51 -12.12 -12.40
CA VAL A 59 -0.48 -12.81 -11.10
C VAL A 59 -1.51 -12.18 -10.14
N HIS A 60 -2.10 -13.01 -9.30
CA HIS A 60 -2.98 -12.54 -8.22
C HIS A 60 -2.17 -12.42 -6.95
N VAL A 61 -2.14 -11.22 -6.37
CA VAL A 61 -1.30 -10.91 -5.21
C VAL A 61 -2.16 -10.82 -3.95
N LEU A 62 -1.66 -11.42 -2.87
CA LEU A 62 -2.28 -11.35 -1.55
C LEU A 62 -1.25 -10.79 -0.58
N ASP A 63 -1.58 -9.67 0.04
CA ASP A 63 -0.74 -9.05 1.06
C ASP A 63 -1.44 -9.20 2.41
N LEU A 64 -0.87 -10.01 3.28
CA LEU A 64 -1.47 -10.35 4.57
C LEU A 64 -1.30 -9.26 5.62
N PHE A 65 -0.39 -8.32 5.39
CA PHE A 65 -0.07 -7.24 6.34
C PHE A 65 0.09 -5.95 5.55
N ALA A 66 -1.03 -5.44 5.04
CA ALA A 66 -0.99 -4.38 4.04
C ALA A 66 -0.29 -3.10 4.51
N GLY A 67 -0.55 -2.67 5.75
CA GLY A 67 0.05 -1.45 6.26
C GLY A 67 -0.19 -0.27 5.33
N SER A 68 0.89 0.28 4.79
CA SER A 68 0.81 1.42 3.87
C SER A 68 0.26 1.04 2.49
N GLY A 69 0.22 -0.25 2.17
CA GLY A 69 -0.14 -0.72 0.84
C GLY A 69 1.00 -0.67 -0.16
N ALA A 70 2.19 -0.27 0.27
CA ALA A 70 3.31 -0.03 -0.65
C ALA A 70 3.62 -1.21 -1.53
N MET A 71 3.70 -2.41 -0.94
CA MET A 71 4.08 -3.61 -1.70
C MET A 71 2.99 -4.04 -2.66
N GLY A 72 1.74 -4.05 -2.19
CA GLY A 72 0.62 -4.48 -3.01
C GLY A 72 0.36 -3.56 -4.18
N PHE A 73 0.30 -2.26 -3.91
CA PHE A 73 0.05 -1.30 -4.99
C PHE A 73 1.20 -1.27 -5.99
N GLU A 74 2.43 -1.47 -5.53
CA GLU A 74 3.57 -1.58 -6.44
C GLU A 74 3.39 -2.77 -7.37
N ALA A 75 3.03 -3.93 -6.82
CA ALA A 75 2.80 -5.13 -7.62
C ALA A 75 1.71 -4.93 -8.66
N LEU A 76 0.59 -4.32 -8.24
CA LEU A 76 -0.52 -4.07 -9.14
C LEU A 76 -0.12 -3.08 -10.23
N SER A 77 0.65 -2.06 -9.88
CA SER A 77 1.17 -1.09 -10.83
C SER A 77 2.03 -1.75 -11.91
N ARG A 78 2.76 -2.79 -11.53
CA ARG A 78 3.71 -3.45 -12.45
C ARG A 78 3.11 -4.63 -13.20
N GLY A 79 1.79 -4.81 -13.14
CA GLY A 79 1.13 -5.76 -14.04
C GLY A 79 0.43 -6.93 -13.37
N ALA A 80 0.38 -7.01 -12.05
CA ALA A 80 -0.41 -8.03 -11.40
C ALA A 80 -1.87 -7.90 -11.82
N ALA A 81 -2.56 -9.04 -11.94
CA ALA A 81 -3.95 -9.05 -12.40
C ALA A 81 -4.90 -8.60 -11.30
N SER A 82 -4.59 -8.92 -10.06
CA SER A 82 -5.44 -8.52 -8.95
C SER A 82 -4.63 -8.39 -7.68
N LEU A 83 -5.20 -7.70 -6.69
CA LEU A 83 -4.57 -7.47 -5.42
C LEU A 83 -5.62 -7.58 -4.32
N THR A 84 -5.31 -8.36 -3.30
CA THR A 84 -6.10 -8.41 -2.08
C THR A 84 -5.22 -7.96 -0.94
N LEU A 85 -5.63 -6.90 -0.25
CA LEU A 85 -4.93 -6.38 0.91
C LEU A 85 -5.72 -6.72 2.17
N LEU A 86 -5.05 -7.32 3.16
CA LEU A 86 -5.63 -7.53 4.47
C LEU A 86 -5.04 -6.53 5.44
N GLU A 87 -5.90 -5.80 6.11
CA GLU A 87 -5.47 -4.80 7.07
C GLU A 87 -6.32 -4.87 8.32
N ARG A 88 -5.66 -5.08 9.45
CA ARG A 88 -6.32 -5.24 10.74
C ARG A 88 -6.92 -3.94 11.25
N ASP A 89 -6.24 -2.82 11.04
CA ASP A 89 -6.70 -1.52 11.52
C ASP A 89 -7.77 -0.98 10.57
N ALA A 90 -8.99 -0.79 11.07
CA ALA A 90 -10.11 -0.36 10.25
C ALA A 90 -9.89 1.02 9.64
N ARG A 91 -9.21 1.92 10.35
CA ARG A 91 -8.94 3.26 9.82
C ARG A 91 -7.97 3.20 8.66
N GLN A 92 -6.94 2.36 8.77
CA GLN A 92 -5.99 2.18 7.69
C GLN A 92 -6.65 1.50 6.49
N ALA A 93 -7.57 0.56 6.72
CA ALA A 93 -8.32 -0.07 5.64
C ALA A 93 -9.12 0.97 4.86
N VAL A 94 -9.76 1.91 5.55
CA VAL A 94 -10.46 3.01 4.88
C VAL A 94 -9.50 3.84 4.04
N CYS A 95 -8.34 4.17 4.59
CA CYS A 95 -7.33 4.94 3.86
C CYS A 95 -6.87 4.19 2.61
N LEU A 96 -6.63 2.88 2.73
CA LEU A 96 -6.23 2.06 1.58
C LEU A 96 -7.30 2.06 0.49
N ARG A 97 -8.58 1.99 0.88
CA ARG A 97 -9.67 2.06 -0.10
C ARG A 97 -9.70 3.41 -0.81
N GLU A 98 -9.43 4.48 -0.08
CA GLU A 98 -9.33 5.81 -0.70
C GLU A 98 -8.22 5.85 -1.74
N GLN A 99 -7.07 5.24 -1.43
CA GLN A 99 -5.96 5.22 -2.37
C GLN A 99 -6.30 4.38 -3.60
N ALA A 100 -6.95 3.24 -3.41
CA ALA A 100 -7.38 2.40 -4.53
C ALA A 100 -8.34 3.16 -5.44
N THR A 101 -9.28 3.89 -4.86
CA THR A 101 -10.22 4.71 -5.64
C THR A 101 -9.48 5.81 -6.41
N LYS A 102 -8.55 6.48 -5.75
CA LYS A 102 -7.76 7.55 -6.35
C LYS A 102 -6.96 7.04 -7.54
N LEU A 103 -6.43 5.83 -7.45
CA LEU A 103 -5.69 5.21 -8.53
C LEU A 103 -6.58 4.59 -9.59
N GLU A 104 -7.89 4.53 -9.34
CA GLU A 104 -8.83 3.80 -10.18
C GLU A 104 -8.38 2.36 -10.37
N ALA A 105 -8.01 1.73 -9.25
CA ALA A 105 -7.41 0.41 -9.24
C ALA A 105 -8.47 -0.67 -9.44
N VAL A 106 -8.53 -1.21 -10.63
CA VAL A 106 -9.39 -2.35 -10.95
C VAL A 106 -8.73 -3.62 -10.43
N GLY A 107 -9.53 -4.52 -9.86
CA GLY A 107 -9.01 -5.78 -9.35
C GLY A 107 -8.36 -5.66 -7.98
N CYS A 108 -8.65 -4.59 -7.26
CA CYS A 108 -8.10 -4.38 -5.93
C CYS A 108 -9.20 -4.54 -4.88
N GLN A 109 -8.94 -5.39 -3.89
CA GLN A 109 -9.87 -5.63 -2.80
C GLN A 109 -9.15 -5.40 -1.48
N ILE A 110 -9.76 -4.62 -0.59
CA ILE A 110 -9.20 -4.35 0.72
C ILE A 110 -10.16 -4.90 1.77
N LEU A 111 -9.65 -5.81 2.61
CA LEU A 111 -10.43 -6.44 3.66
C LEU A 111 -9.92 -5.98 5.01
N SER A 112 -10.82 -5.50 5.86
CA SER A 112 -10.48 -5.08 7.21
C SER A 112 -10.56 -6.29 8.14
N GLN A 113 -9.50 -7.10 8.14
CA GLN A 113 -9.45 -8.34 8.91
C GLN A 113 -8.04 -8.61 9.40
N ASP A 114 -7.96 -9.36 10.49
CA ASP A 114 -6.70 -9.93 10.94
C ASP A 114 -6.36 -11.11 10.04
N CYS A 115 -5.08 -11.22 9.63
CA CYS A 115 -4.68 -12.28 8.70
C CYS A 115 -4.90 -13.68 9.30
N GLN A 116 -4.73 -13.84 10.62
CA GLN A 116 -4.97 -15.14 11.25
C GLN A 116 -6.43 -15.53 11.15
N HIS A 117 -7.33 -14.55 11.30
CA HIS A 117 -8.76 -14.81 11.18
C HIS A 117 -9.11 -15.19 9.74
N TRP A 118 -8.53 -14.51 8.78
CA TRP A 118 -8.82 -14.77 7.36
C TRP A 118 -8.34 -16.16 6.93
N LEU A 119 -7.20 -16.62 7.49
CA LEU A 119 -6.62 -17.90 7.11
C LEU A 119 -7.34 -19.11 7.71
N ARG A 120 -8.27 -18.89 8.64
CA ARG A 120 -9.07 -19.99 9.21
C ARG A 120 -10.20 -20.38 8.24
#